data_78660a8faf6a356dba1e425738ac882c
#
_entry.id   78660a8faf6a356dba1e425738ac882c
#
_cell.length_a   1.000
_cell.length_b   1.000
_cell.length_c   1.000
_cell.angle_alpha   90.00
_cell.angle_beta   90.00
_cell.angle_gamma   90.00
#
_symmetry.space_group_name_H-M   'P 1'
#
loop_
_entity.id
_entity.type
_entity.pdbx_description
1 polymer ?
#
loop_
_entity_poly.entity_id
_entity_poly.type
_entity_poly.pdbx_seq_one_letter_code
_entity_poly.pdbx_strand_id
1 'polypeptide(L)'
;MSQDNSPLYIVDGFPVSSISDISPTEIESIDVLKDASSTAIYGARGANGVIIVTTKSGHEGKTQVDFGASFGIKKVAKMMKVLSPYDYVAYQWELDSQDYGNYSDIDIWKSEEGQDFQDEIFGRTGTQQQYNVNVSGGGKDVTYNVSYAHNEEKSIMLNSGFVKDNINAKIKATLSKWMTLDFNARMSYATIDGLSGGADTNESNASSSIVAN
;
A
#
# COMPACT_ATOMS: atom_id res chain seq x y z
N MET A 1 25.46 -4.87 -12.31
CA MET A 1 25.24 -4.60 -10.87
C MET A 1 24.02 -3.70 -10.78
N SER A 2 22.91 -4.18 -10.27
CA SER A 2 21.75 -3.34 -9.99
C SER A 2 22.12 -2.47 -8.79
N GLN A 3 22.38 -1.18 -9.01
CA GLN A 3 22.48 -0.22 -7.91
C GLN A 3 21.06 -0.05 -7.35
N ASP A 4 20.90 -0.37 -6.08
CA ASP A 4 19.69 -0.03 -5.33
C ASP A 4 19.69 1.50 -5.17
N ASN A 5 18.79 2.17 -5.89
CA ASN A 5 18.61 3.61 -5.84
C ASN A 5 17.55 4.03 -4.81
N SER A 6 17.14 3.12 -3.95
CA SER A 6 16.14 3.40 -2.92
C SER A 6 16.70 4.38 -1.87
N PRO A 7 15.90 5.34 -1.41
CA PRO A 7 16.29 6.20 -0.30
C PRO A 7 16.38 5.40 1.01
N LEU A 8 17.15 5.91 1.96
CA LEU A 8 17.17 5.37 3.32
C LEU A 8 15.93 5.83 4.07
N TYR A 9 15.17 4.90 4.62
CA TYR A 9 14.04 5.21 5.50
C TYR A 9 14.47 5.16 6.96
N ILE A 10 14.13 6.22 7.71
CA ILE A 10 14.33 6.32 9.15
C ILE A 10 12.97 6.53 9.80
N VAL A 11 12.58 5.63 10.68
CA VAL A 11 11.31 5.72 11.40
C VAL A 11 11.58 5.85 12.89
N ASP A 12 11.15 6.95 13.50
CA ASP A 12 11.41 7.28 14.91
C ASP A 12 12.88 7.15 15.31
N GLY A 13 13.82 7.50 14.39
CA GLY A 13 15.27 7.44 14.60
C GLY A 13 15.92 6.11 14.18
N PHE A 14 15.16 5.08 13.78
CA PHE A 14 15.69 3.76 13.41
C PHE A 14 15.60 3.52 11.91
N PRO A 15 16.66 2.97 11.28
CA PRO A 15 16.64 2.62 9.87
C PRO A 15 15.75 1.40 9.62
N VAL A 16 14.88 1.51 8.62
CA VAL A 16 13.98 0.43 8.17
C VAL A 16 14.14 0.20 6.67
N SER A 17 13.75 -0.97 6.20
CA SER A 17 13.80 -1.31 4.76
C SER A 17 12.62 -0.71 3.98
N SER A 18 11.49 -0.49 4.63
CA SER A 18 10.26 0.03 4.00
C SER A 18 9.41 0.75 5.03
N ILE A 19 8.60 1.70 4.57
CA ILE A 19 7.56 2.38 5.37
C ILE A 19 6.15 1.88 5.04
N SER A 20 6.05 0.83 4.22
CA SER A 20 4.75 0.26 3.84
C SER A 20 3.94 -0.27 5.02
N ASP A 21 4.63 -0.60 6.11
CA ASP A 21 4.02 -1.15 7.34
C ASP A 21 3.47 -0.08 8.28
N ILE A 22 3.65 1.20 7.93
CA ILE A 22 3.15 2.31 8.74
C ILE A 22 1.82 2.77 8.17
N SER A 23 0.81 2.86 9.03
CA SER A 23 -0.44 3.48 8.62
C SER A 23 -0.27 4.99 8.46
N PRO A 24 -0.76 5.61 7.38
CA PRO A 24 -0.72 7.06 7.23
C PRO A 24 -1.34 7.83 8.42
N THR A 25 -2.28 7.22 9.11
CA THR A 25 -2.93 7.82 10.28
C THR A 25 -2.04 7.88 11.53
N GLU A 26 -0.96 7.07 11.55
CA GLU A 26 0.04 7.05 12.63
C GLU A 26 1.16 8.08 12.42
N ILE A 27 1.29 8.61 11.21
CA ILE A 27 2.37 9.55 10.86
C ILE A 27 2.05 10.94 11.42
N GLU A 28 3.03 11.54 12.09
CA GLU A 28 3.01 12.92 12.54
C GLU A 28 3.69 13.83 11.51
N SER A 29 4.91 13.46 11.04
CA SER A 29 5.62 14.19 10.01
C SER A 29 6.46 13.29 9.12
N ILE A 30 6.73 13.78 7.90
CA ILE A 30 7.68 13.17 6.97
C ILE A 30 8.63 14.27 6.52
N ASP A 31 9.92 14.06 6.79
CA ASP A 31 10.99 14.96 6.39
C ASP A 31 11.86 14.27 5.33
N VAL A 32 12.13 14.96 4.22
CA VAL A 32 12.94 14.44 3.11
C VAL A 32 14.25 15.20 3.02
N LEU A 33 15.35 14.52 3.34
CA LEU A 33 16.69 15.07 3.25
C LEU A 33 17.29 14.71 1.88
N LYS A 34 17.57 15.72 1.08
CA LYS A 34 18.16 15.58 -0.27
C LYS A 34 19.56 16.20 -0.37
N ASP A 35 19.93 17.05 0.59
CA ASP A 35 21.18 17.77 0.57
C ASP A 35 22.32 16.93 1.14
N ALA A 36 23.50 17.02 0.54
CA ALA A 36 24.67 16.29 0.99
C ALA A 36 25.07 16.56 2.45
N SER A 37 24.85 17.78 2.95
CA SER A 37 25.09 18.13 4.35
C SER A 37 24.13 17.45 5.31
N SER A 38 22.84 17.35 4.94
CA SER A 38 21.81 16.72 5.75
C SER A 38 21.94 15.21 5.75
N THR A 39 22.36 14.60 4.62
CA THR A 39 22.55 13.17 4.48
C THR A 39 23.87 12.65 5.07
N ALA A 40 24.84 13.54 5.31
CA ALA A 40 26.17 13.18 5.85
C ALA A 40 26.09 12.43 7.20
N ILE A 41 25.06 12.72 8.01
CA ILE A 41 24.85 12.06 9.31
C ILE A 41 24.60 10.55 9.14
N TYR A 42 24.04 10.14 8.00
CA TYR A 42 23.69 8.75 7.69
C TYR A 42 24.76 8.04 6.83
N GLY A 43 25.87 8.73 6.53
CA GLY A 43 27.00 8.18 5.77
C GLY A 43 26.62 7.71 4.36
N ALA A 44 27.30 6.69 3.85
CA ALA A 44 27.09 6.17 2.50
C ALA A 44 25.64 5.67 2.25
N ARG A 45 24.93 5.24 3.28
CA ARG A 45 23.51 4.80 3.17
C ARG A 45 22.57 5.94 2.84
N GLY A 46 22.94 7.19 3.14
CA GLY A 46 22.15 8.38 2.83
C GLY A 46 22.41 8.96 1.42
N ALA A 47 23.28 8.34 0.61
CA ALA A 47 23.68 8.88 -0.70
C ALA A 47 22.51 9.11 -1.67
N ASN A 48 21.46 8.29 -1.60
CA ASN A 48 20.25 8.39 -2.42
C ASN A 48 19.14 9.26 -1.77
N GLY A 49 19.47 9.96 -0.69
CA GLY A 49 18.52 10.71 0.13
C GLY A 49 18.03 9.92 1.34
N VAL A 50 17.48 10.65 2.31
CA VAL A 50 16.94 10.05 3.54
C VAL A 50 15.51 10.55 3.74
N ILE A 51 14.60 9.63 4.02
CA ILE A 51 13.22 9.92 4.37
C ILE A 51 13.04 9.61 5.85
N ILE A 52 12.80 10.65 6.64
CA ILE A 52 12.57 10.53 8.08
C ILE A 52 11.06 10.55 8.31
N VAL A 53 10.55 9.52 8.92
CA VAL A 53 9.14 9.42 9.34
C VAL A 53 9.07 9.49 10.84
N THR A 54 8.36 10.47 11.36
CA THR A 54 8.06 10.59 12.79
C THR A 54 6.63 10.13 13.01
N THR A 55 6.45 9.17 13.90
CA THR A 55 5.11 8.70 14.27
C THR A 55 4.58 9.47 15.48
N LYS A 56 3.25 9.55 15.58
CA LYS A 56 2.55 10.22 16.68
C LYS A 56 3.03 9.70 18.03
N SER A 57 3.28 10.62 18.93
CA SER A 57 3.76 10.33 20.30
C SER A 57 2.69 10.70 21.31
N GLY A 58 2.81 10.15 22.51
CA GLY A 58 2.01 10.57 23.66
C GLY A 58 2.35 12.01 24.09
N HIS A 59 1.42 12.70 24.68
CA HIS A 59 1.55 14.04 25.17
C HIS A 59 1.09 14.13 26.64
N GLU A 60 1.60 15.12 27.36
CA GLU A 60 1.08 15.42 28.71
C GLU A 60 -0.36 15.92 28.61
N GLY A 61 -1.22 15.41 29.46
CA GLY A 61 -2.60 15.80 29.54
C GLY A 61 -3.56 14.66 29.78
N LYS A 62 -4.84 14.98 29.66
CA LYS A 62 -5.91 13.97 29.76
C LYS A 62 -5.80 13.00 28.59
N THR A 63 -6.13 11.75 28.85
CA THR A 63 -6.27 10.76 27.77
C THR A 63 -7.24 11.24 26.70
N GLN A 64 -6.77 11.21 25.47
CA GLN A 64 -7.55 11.49 24.28
C GLN A 64 -7.74 10.20 23.49
N VAL A 65 -8.93 10.04 22.92
CA VAL A 65 -9.25 8.91 22.08
C VAL A 65 -9.75 9.49 20.75
N ASP A 66 -9.02 9.20 19.68
CA ASP A 66 -9.37 9.59 18.34
C ASP A 66 -9.85 8.35 17.58
N PHE A 67 -11.00 8.46 16.94
CA PHE A 67 -11.55 7.42 16.08
C PHE A 67 -11.75 8.00 14.69
N GLY A 68 -11.30 7.25 13.68
CA GLY A 68 -11.51 7.57 12.28
C GLY A 68 -12.08 6.38 11.54
N ALA A 69 -13.00 6.64 10.63
CA ALA A 69 -13.51 5.64 9.71
C ALA A 69 -13.68 6.27 8.32
N SER A 70 -13.26 5.56 7.29
CA SER A 70 -13.49 5.97 5.92
C SER A 70 -13.96 4.79 5.08
N PHE A 71 -14.84 5.09 4.12
CA PHE A 71 -15.34 4.15 3.14
C PHE A 71 -15.20 4.75 1.75
N GLY A 72 -14.63 3.98 0.83
CA GLY A 72 -14.42 4.39 -0.55
C GLY A 72 -14.97 3.35 -1.53
N ILE A 73 -15.37 3.83 -2.70
CA ILE A 73 -15.79 3.00 -3.83
C ILE A 73 -14.85 3.30 -5.00
N LYS A 74 -14.34 2.24 -5.62
CA LYS A 74 -13.44 2.31 -6.77
C LYS A 74 -14.14 1.73 -8.00
N LYS A 75 -14.06 2.44 -9.12
CA LYS A 75 -14.55 1.97 -10.42
C LYS A 75 -13.56 2.37 -11.50
N VAL A 76 -13.52 1.61 -12.58
CA VAL A 76 -12.77 1.99 -13.77
C VAL A 76 -13.32 3.31 -14.31
N ALA A 77 -12.45 4.29 -14.49
CA ALA A 77 -12.85 5.59 -15.00
C ALA A 77 -13.20 5.54 -16.50
N LYS A 78 -12.49 4.70 -17.27
CA LYS A 78 -12.69 4.54 -18.70
C LYS A 78 -12.12 3.20 -19.15
N MET A 79 -12.88 2.46 -19.93
CA MET A 79 -12.44 1.27 -20.65
C MET A 79 -12.09 1.64 -22.10
N MET A 80 -11.18 0.90 -22.70
CA MET A 80 -10.88 1.05 -24.13
C MET A 80 -12.02 0.44 -24.93
N LYS A 81 -12.37 1.08 -26.06
CA LYS A 81 -13.28 0.47 -27.01
C LYS A 81 -12.55 -0.66 -27.73
N VAL A 82 -13.11 -1.84 -27.69
CA VAL A 82 -12.65 -3.00 -28.46
C VAL A 82 -13.44 -3.11 -29.74
N LEU A 83 -12.85 -3.75 -30.75
CA LEU A 83 -13.52 -4.03 -32.02
C LEU A 83 -14.63 -5.06 -31.79
N SER A 84 -15.71 -4.94 -32.57
CA SER A 84 -16.69 -6.02 -32.66
C SER A 84 -16.06 -7.26 -33.31
N PRO A 85 -16.61 -8.48 -33.13
CA PRO A 85 -16.11 -9.66 -33.84
C PRO A 85 -16.03 -9.45 -35.36
N TYR A 86 -17.03 -8.80 -35.92
CA TYR A 86 -17.06 -8.46 -37.36
C TYR A 86 -15.92 -7.50 -37.73
N ASP A 87 -15.75 -6.40 -37.01
CA ASP A 87 -14.71 -5.42 -37.30
C ASP A 87 -13.32 -6.01 -37.13
N TYR A 88 -13.13 -6.90 -36.16
CA TYR A 88 -11.85 -7.58 -35.94
C TYR A 88 -11.52 -8.52 -37.10
N VAL A 89 -12.48 -9.35 -37.54
CA VAL A 89 -12.26 -10.29 -38.66
C VAL A 89 -12.06 -9.50 -39.97
N ALA A 90 -12.84 -8.43 -40.22
CA ALA A 90 -12.67 -7.57 -41.40
C ALA A 90 -11.28 -6.92 -41.43
N TYR A 91 -10.81 -6.42 -40.27
CA TYR A 91 -9.48 -5.84 -40.11
C TYR A 91 -8.36 -6.86 -40.40
N GLN A 92 -8.48 -8.08 -39.84
CA GLN A 92 -7.51 -9.15 -40.06
C GLN A 92 -7.49 -9.56 -41.55
N TRP A 93 -8.66 -9.61 -42.20
CA TRP A 93 -8.76 -9.94 -43.62
C TRP A 93 -8.12 -8.87 -44.51
N GLU A 94 -8.21 -7.58 -44.13
CA GLU A 94 -7.53 -6.49 -44.87
C GLU A 94 -6.00 -6.59 -44.70
N LEU A 95 -5.51 -7.02 -43.55
CA LEU A 95 -4.07 -7.15 -43.28
C LEU A 95 -3.43 -8.32 -44.00
N ASP A 96 -4.08 -9.46 -44.01
CA ASP A 96 -3.58 -10.70 -44.63
C ASP A 96 -4.71 -11.57 -45.13
N SER A 97 -5.13 -11.29 -46.39
CA SER A 97 -6.15 -12.08 -47.04
C SER A 97 -5.73 -13.51 -47.41
N GLN A 98 -4.43 -13.83 -47.31
CA GLN A 98 -3.93 -15.18 -47.64
C GLN A 98 -4.00 -16.13 -46.46
N ASP A 99 -3.71 -15.67 -45.25
CA ASP A 99 -3.82 -16.48 -44.06
C ASP A 99 -5.26 -16.62 -43.55
N TYR A 100 -6.09 -15.59 -43.77
CA TYR A 100 -7.50 -15.59 -43.38
C TYR A 100 -8.45 -15.76 -44.58
N GLY A 101 -7.92 -16.12 -45.74
CA GLY A 101 -8.58 -16.07 -47.04
C GLY A 101 -9.73 -17.04 -47.30
N ASN A 102 -10.13 -17.85 -46.29
CA ASN A 102 -11.29 -18.73 -46.42
C ASN A 102 -12.54 -18.25 -45.67
N TYR A 103 -12.53 -17.03 -45.18
CA TYR A 103 -13.76 -16.41 -44.70
C TYR A 103 -14.61 -15.97 -45.91
N SER A 104 -15.21 -16.94 -46.60
CA SER A 104 -16.12 -16.68 -47.72
C SER A 104 -17.40 -15.96 -47.28
N ASP A 105 -17.65 -15.86 -46.00
CA ASP A 105 -18.81 -15.22 -45.39
C ASP A 105 -18.47 -14.48 -44.09
N ILE A 106 -17.84 -13.31 -44.22
CA ILE A 106 -17.53 -12.44 -43.06
C ILE A 106 -18.82 -12.01 -42.34
N ASP A 107 -19.94 -12.03 -43.02
CA ASP A 107 -21.22 -11.54 -42.51
C ASP A 107 -21.78 -12.40 -41.36
N ILE A 108 -21.33 -13.65 -41.23
CA ILE A 108 -21.71 -14.50 -40.08
C ILE A 108 -21.29 -13.84 -38.73
N TRP A 109 -20.19 -13.11 -38.74
CA TRP A 109 -19.67 -12.43 -37.52
C TRP A 109 -20.48 -11.22 -37.11
N LYS A 110 -21.43 -10.74 -37.95
CA LYS A 110 -22.33 -9.64 -37.58
C LYS A 110 -23.34 -10.01 -36.50
N SER A 111 -23.68 -11.29 -36.44
CA SER A 111 -24.62 -11.83 -35.45
C SER A 111 -23.96 -12.34 -34.15
N GLU A 112 -22.62 -12.41 -34.14
CA GLU A 112 -21.87 -12.87 -32.98
C GLU A 112 -21.70 -11.74 -31.96
N GLU A 113 -22.09 -12.01 -30.71
CA GLU A 113 -21.82 -11.12 -29.59
C GLU A 113 -20.38 -11.28 -29.14
N GLY A 114 -19.62 -10.21 -29.18
CA GLY A 114 -18.24 -10.20 -28.67
C GLY A 114 -18.21 -10.20 -27.15
N GLN A 115 -17.23 -10.88 -26.59
CA GLN A 115 -16.98 -10.84 -25.16
C GLN A 115 -15.98 -9.74 -24.83
N ASP A 116 -16.39 -8.79 -23.98
CA ASP A 116 -15.47 -7.76 -23.46
C ASP A 116 -14.76 -8.28 -22.21
N PHE A 117 -13.55 -8.81 -22.38
CA PHE A 117 -12.73 -9.29 -21.28
C PHE A 117 -12.33 -8.18 -20.29
N GLN A 118 -12.35 -6.91 -20.73
CA GLN A 118 -12.07 -5.80 -19.81
C GLN A 118 -13.21 -5.66 -18.78
N ASP A 119 -14.45 -5.84 -19.21
CA ASP A 119 -15.60 -5.79 -18.29
C ASP A 119 -15.58 -6.97 -17.32
N GLU A 120 -15.22 -8.16 -17.77
CA GLU A 120 -15.09 -9.32 -16.88
C GLU A 120 -13.99 -9.17 -15.84
N ILE A 121 -12.86 -8.60 -16.21
CA ILE A 121 -11.69 -8.46 -15.32
C ILE A 121 -11.82 -7.22 -14.44
N PHE A 122 -12.28 -6.10 -14.99
CA PHE A 122 -12.26 -4.78 -14.33
C PHE A 122 -13.64 -4.16 -14.14
N GLY A 123 -14.71 -4.76 -14.64
CA GLY A 123 -16.08 -4.23 -14.56
C GLY A 123 -16.67 -4.22 -13.15
N ARG A 124 -15.95 -4.72 -12.17
CA ARG A 124 -16.38 -4.78 -10.77
C ARG A 124 -16.25 -3.45 -10.06
N THR A 125 -17.07 -3.28 -9.04
CA THR A 125 -16.92 -2.18 -8.10
C THR A 125 -16.00 -2.63 -6.98
N GLY A 126 -14.84 -2.00 -6.86
CA GLY A 126 -13.95 -2.17 -5.71
C GLY A 126 -14.42 -1.37 -4.51
N THR A 127 -14.08 -1.82 -3.32
CA THR A 127 -14.38 -1.13 -2.06
C THR A 127 -13.10 -0.96 -1.24
N GLN A 128 -13.05 0.14 -0.51
CA GLN A 128 -11.97 0.41 0.44
C GLN A 128 -12.61 0.80 1.77
N GLN A 129 -12.18 0.14 2.83
CA GLN A 129 -12.59 0.43 4.20
C GLN A 129 -11.35 0.68 5.04
N GLN A 130 -11.40 1.71 5.84
CA GLN A 130 -10.33 2.04 6.77
C GLN A 130 -10.92 2.44 8.11
N TYR A 131 -10.43 1.82 9.16
CA TYR A 131 -10.78 2.14 10.54
C TYR A 131 -9.49 2.38 11.33
N ASN A 132 -9.48 3.42 12.13
CA ASN A 132 -8.36 3.70 13.01
C ASN A 132 -8.84 4.17 14.38
N VAL A 133 -8.13 3.72 15.39
CA VAL A 133 -8.30 4.16 16.77
C VAL A 133 -6.95 4.57 17.29
N ASN A 134 -6.88 5.72 17.93
CA ASN A 134 -5.66 6.20 18.58
C ASN A 134 -5.99 6.64 20.00
N VAL A 135 -5.23 6.16 20.95
CA VAL A 135 -5.34 6.53 22.37
C VAL A 135 -4.02 7.11 22.81
N SER A 136 -4.03 8.38 23.18
CA SER A 136 -2.82 9.09 23.60
C SER A 136 -3.06 9.87 24.90
N GLY A 137 -2.01 10.08 25.67
CA GLY A 137 -2.09 10.83 26.91
C GLY A 137 -0.86 10.64 27.78
N GLY A 138 -0.96 11.08 29.01
CA GLY A 138 0.10 10.89 29.99
C GLY A 138 0.22 12.00 31.01
N GLY A 139 1.18 11.84 31.90
CA GLY A 139 1.59 12.83 32.88
C GLY A 139 2.99 13.35 32.60
N LYS A 140 3.55 14.07 33.59
CA LYS A 140 4.91 14.65 33.49
C LYS A 140 6.00 13.60 33.29
N ASP A 141 5.82 12.43 33.89
CA ASP A 141 6.86 11.40 33.94
C ASP A 141 6.62 10.29 32.91
N VAL A 142 5.38 10.10 32.43
CA VAL A 142 5.04 9.04 31.48
C VAL A 142 4.05 9.55 30.47
N THR A 143 4.37 9.43 29.20
CA THR A 143 3.45 9.65 28.07
C THR A 143 3.32 8.39 27.24
N TYR A 144 2.14 8.19 26.68
CA TYR A 144 1.86 7.01 25.87
C TYR A 144 1.00 7.36 24.65
N ASN A 145 1.20 6.58 23.59
CA ASN A 145 0.36 6.56 22.41
C ASN A 145 0.17 5.10 21.97
N VAL A 146 -1.06 4.68 21.83
CA VAL A 146 -1.41 3.35 21.30
C VAL A 146 -2.37 3.52 20.16
N SER A 147 -2.02 3.00 19.00
CA SER A 147 -2.86 3.08 17.80
C SER A 147 -3.14 1.70 17.21
N TYR A 148 -4.31 1.56 16.63
CA TYR A 148 -4.72 0.45 15.81
C TYR A 148 -5.30 0.98 14.51
N ALA A 149 -4.89 0.40 13.38
CA ALA A 149 -5.44 0.74 12.08
C ALA A 149 -5.74 -0.55 11.30
N HIS A 150 -6.97 -0.64 10.80
CA HIS A 150 -7.44 -1.70 9.92
C HIS A 150 -7.71 -1.12 8.54
N ASN A 151 -7.16 -1.74 7.50
CA ASN A 151 -7.38 -1.36 6.11
C ASN A 151 -7.78 -2.60 5.33
N GLU A 152 -8.95 -2.56 4.71
CA GLU A 152 -9.44 -3.58 3.78
C GLU A 152 -9.66 -2.94 2.42
N GLU A 153 -9.11 -3.55 1.38
CA GLU A 153 -9.33 -3.15 0.01
C GLU A 153 -9.74 -4.36 -0.83
N LYS A 154 -10.90 -4.27 -1.46
CA LYS A 154 -11.33 -5.16 -2.54
C LYS A 154 -11.11 -4.41 -3.85
N SER A 155 -10.24 -4.94 -4.69
CA SER A 155 -9.89 -4.32 -5.96
C SER A 155 -11.06 -4.41 -6.96
N ILE A 156 -11.00 -3.57 -8.00
CA ILE A 156 -11.82 -3.70 -9.21
C ILE A 156 -11.44 -4.94 -10.02
N MET A 157 -10.23 -5.44 -9.85
CA MET A 157 -9.74 -6.64 -10.53
C MET A 157 -10.22 -7.90 -9.80
N LEU A 158 -10.57 -8.91 -10.59
CA LEU A 158 -11.04 -10.20 -10.10
C LEU A 158 -10.03 -10.82 -9.12
N ASN A 159 -10.52 -11.32 -7.97
CA ASN A 159 -9.72 -12.00 -6.94
C ASN A 159 -8.48 -11.22 -6.48
N SER A 160 -8.58 -9.89 -6.42
CA SER A 160 -7.49 -9.03 -5.98
C SER A 160 -7.95 -8.11 -4.85
N GLY A 161 -7.14 -8.02 -3.82
CA GLY A 161 -7.42 -7.20 -2.66
C GLY A 161 -6.35 -7.36 -1.58
N PHE A 162 -6.51 -6.64 -0.48
CA PHE A 162 -5.69 -6.86 0.71
C PHE A 162 -6.45 -6.49 1.99
N VAL A 163 -6.06 -7.14 3.06
CA VAL A 163 -6.43 -6.76 4.42
C VAL A 163 -5.16 -6.53 5.19
N LYS A 164 -5.08 -5.41 5.91
CA LYS A 164 -3.90 -5.04 6.68
C LYS A 164 -4.30 -4.46 8.03
N ASP A 165 -3.74 -5.05 9.08
CA ASP A 165 -3.88 -4.64 10.47
C ASP A 165 -2.54 -4.13 10.99
N ASN A 166 -2.55 -2.94 11.58
CA ASN A 166 -1.38 -2.33 12.20
C ASN A 166 -1.70 -2.01 13.66
N ILE A 167 -0.77 -2.36 14.54
CA ILE A 167 -0.79 -1.96 15.95
C ILE A 167 0.53 -1.26 16.24
N ASN A 168 0.46 -0.10 16.85
CA ASN A 168 1.63 0.62 17.33
C ASN A 168 1.42 1.06 18.78
N ALA A 169 2.43 0.83 19.62
CA ALA A 169 2.44 1.25 21.01
C ALA A 169 3.75 1.98 21.31
N LYS A 170 3.67 3.23 21.69
CA LYS A 170 4.81 4.09 22.04
C LYS A 170 4.65 4.61 23.43
N ILE A 171 5.65 4.37 24.28
CA ILE A 171 5.67 4.79 25.68
C ILE A 171 7.00 5.50 25.93
N LYS A 172 6.93 6.70 26.48
CA LYS A 172 8.09 7.45 26.93
C LYS A 172 7.96 7.70 28.42
N ALA A 173 8.95 7.24 29.18
CA ALA A 173 8.95 7.36 30.64
C ALA A 173 10.26 7.99 31.12
N THR A 174 10.14 9.05 31.92
CA THR A 174 11.27 9.67 32.62
C THR A 174 11.37 9.04 34.00
N LEU A 175 12.26 8.06 34.16
CA LEU A 175 12.42 7.29 35.38
C LEU A 175 13.20 8.05 36.45
N SER A 176 14.13 8.92 36.02
CA SER A 176 14.89 9.82 36.90
C SER A 176 15.43 11.00 36.07
N LYS A 177 16.08 11.97 36.76
CA LYS A 177 16.69 13.14 36.10
C LYS A 177 17.74 12.79 35.04
N TRP A 178 18.29 11.59 35.08
CA TRP A 178 19.36 11.11 34.20
C TRP A 178 18.94 9.90 33.36
N MET A 179 17.70 9.39 33.51
CA MET A 179 17.25 8.18 32.83
C MET A 179 15.86 8.36 32.22
N THR A 180 15.79 8.21 30.93
CA THR A 180 14.54 8.18 30.14
C THR A 180 14.46 6.85 29.43
N LEU A 181 13.31 6.22 29.49
CA LEU A 181 12.96 5.02 28.73
C LEU A 181 12.07 5.45 27.55
N ASP A 182 12.45 5.07 26.34
CA ASP A 182 11.63 5.22 25.15
C ASP A 182 11.39 3.81 24.58
N PHE A 183 10.13 3.40 24.60
CA PHE A 183 9.70 2.08 24.11
C PHE A 183 8.76 2.27 22.95
N ASN A 184 9.07 1.64 21.82
CA ASN A 184 8.25 1.63 20.64
C ASN A 184 8.09 0.19 20.13
N ALA A 185 6.85 -0.31 20.12
CA ALA A 185 6.52 -1.62 19.59
C ALA A 185 5.53 -1.45 18.43
N ARG A 186 5.86 -2.03 17.29
CA ARG A 186 5.01 -2.02 16.09
C ARG A 186 4.79 -3.43 15.60
N MET A 187 3.55 -3.75 15.27
CA MET A 187 3.17 -5.00 14.64
C MET A 187 2.29 -4.71 13.44
N SER A 188 2.60 -5.34 12.31
CA SER A 188 1.80 -5.28 11.10
C SER A 188 1.49 -6.70 10.63
N TYR A 189 0.24 -6.94 10.28
CA TYR A 189 -0.20 -8.18 9.66
C TYR A 189 -0.93 -7.83 8.37
N ALA A 190 -0.56 -8.47 7.27
CA ALA A 190 -1.18 -8.22 5.97
C ALA A 190 -1.46 -9.55 5.25
N THR A 191 -2.67 -9.65 4.71
CA THR A 191 -3.06 -10.69 3.77
C THR A 191 -3.31 -10.02 2.42
N ILE A 192 -2.66 -10.50 1.37
CA ILE A 192 -2.78 -9.95 0.03
C ILE A 192 -3.31 -11.05 -0.87
N ASP A 193 -4.47 -10.79 -1.48
CA ASP A 193 -5.07 -11.63 -2.50
C ASP A 193 -4.81 -11.01 -3.88
N GLY A 194 -4.35 -11.80 -4.84
CA GLY A 194 -4.12 -11.29 -6.19
C GLY A 194 -3.46 -12.28 -7.11
N LEU A 195 -3.52 -11.99 -8.40
CA LEU A 195 -2.73 -12.68 -9.41
C LEU A 195 -1.28 -12.24 -9.24
N SER A 196 -0.48 -13.03 -8.52
CA SER A 196 0.97 -12.89 -8.63
C SER A 196 1.36 -13.37 -10.03
N GLY A 197 1.99 -12.51 -10.81
CA GLY A 197 2.49 -12.83 -12.14
C GLY A 197 3.70 -13.76 -12.12
N GLY A 198 3.58 -14.91 -11.48
CA GLY A 198 4.60 -15.96 -11.40
C GLY A 198 3.94 -17.22 -10.91
N ALA A 199 4.17 -18.32 -11.61
CA ALA A 199 3.68 -19.64 -11.28
C ALA A 199 4.01 -19.99 -9.83
N ASP A 200 3.02 -20.57 -9.15
CA ASP A 200 3.13 -21.29 -7.88
C ASP A 200 3.68 -20.49 -6.67
N THR A 201 2.83 -19.66 -6.06
CA THR A 201 2.92 -19.53 -4.61
C THR A 201 1.53 -19.27 -4.03
N ASN A 202 0.90 -20.33 -3.52
CA ASN A 202 -0.03 -20.24 -2.41
C ASN A 202 0.74 -19.83 -1.14
N GLU A 203 1.42 -18.71 -1.17
CA GLU A 203 2.01 -18.12 0.00
C GLU A 203 1.12 -16.94 0.41
N SER A 204 0.31 -17.19 1.41
CA SER A 204 -0.16 -16.13 2.29
C SER A 204 1.09 -15.49 2.89
N ASN A 205 1.59 -14.42 2.26
CA ASN A 205 2.70 -13.64 2.80
C ASN A 205 2.20 -12.86 4.02
N ALA A 206 2.09 -13.56 5.13
CA ALA A 206 1.97 -12.95 6.43
C ALA A 206 3.37 -12.47 6.84
N SER A 207 3.71 -11.22 6.54
CA SER A 207 4.90 -10.62 7.12
C SER A 207 4.54 -9.99 8.47
N SER A 208 4.90 -10.64 9.55
CA SER A 208 4.90 -10.03 10.87
C SER A 208 6.31 -9.53 11.17
N SER A 209 6.50 -8.22 11.23
CA SER A 209 7.72 -7.64 11.77
C SER A 209 7.45 -7.14 13.17
N ILE A 210 8.07 -7.78 14.15
CA ILE A 210 8.15 -7.27 15.54
C ILE A 210 9.48 -6.53 15.60
N VAL A 211 9.43 -5.22 15.69
CA VAL A 211 10.61 -4.40 16.01
C VAL A 211 10.47 -4.03 17.49
N ALA A 212 11.22 -4.73 18.34
CA ALA A 212 11.43 -4.35 19.73
C ALA A 212 12.78 -3.64 19.83
N ASN A 213 12.79 -2.44 20.36
CA ASN A 213 14.00 -1.67 20.70
C ASN A 213 14.11 -1.52 22.21
#